data_102f3302fd104a430e29a816b1da026e
#
_entry.id   102f3302fd104a430e29a816b1da026e
#
_cell.length_a   1.000
_cell.length_b   1.000
_cell.length_c   1.000
_cell.angle_alpha   90.00
_cell.angle_beta   90.00
_cell.angle_gamma   90.00
#
_symmetry.space_group_name_H-M   'P 1'
#
loop_
_entity.id
_entity.type
_entity.pdbx_description
1 polymer ?
#
loop_
_entity_poly.entity_id
_entity_poly.type
_entity_poly.pdbx_seq_one_letter_code
_entity_poly.pdbx_strand_id
1 'polypeptide(L)'
;MLQDKTVLQALIRQGLMTKDQAKEILANRERVLQGVVLKNKNARDLKDHPPTIVDVIAAYGMNRADRPLERLDEDAVCQALAREWDIPYIKLDPLKLNLNLVTSTVHRSFALKNLVIPLEIKDGELVVATPYPHNRDVIDDLRRVVSMKIRVVVTSKSDTLKYLHEFFGFQKSISEAESLFSGPAVDLGNLEQYVKLKSMDELPSTDHHIINAVNHLFSYAFDQRASDIHIEPMRDVTHVRMRIDGMLHVVYRLPKSVHNAIVSRIKALSRLDMAEKRRPQDGRIKTDKDGVEVEIRVSTIPVAFGEKVVMRVLHPDTMFQDLPALGFSEEALHRYSDFIRMPHGIILVCGPTGSGKSTTLYSTLRKLASTAINITTVEDPIEMVHEGFNQIAVQPQVGITFGTILRNILRQDPDVIMIGEMRDLETAENAAQAAMTGHLVLSTLHTNDAASAITRLLDLGIPPYIIQATLVGVMGQRLVRKICDYCKEPQAMSGEALKSMGIDTGITGDVTLYQGRGCVKCRGTGYMGRIAIFEIISYTEGIRRLTTADADVVAIKEKAIEEGMVTLRKDAVNKMLSGMTTAEEVLRVTWGTD
;
A
#
# COMPACT_ATOMS: atom_id res chain seq x y z
N MET A 1 -37.79 6.69 -8.61
CA MET A 1 -36.72 7.70 -8.71
C MET A 1 -36.66 8.48 -7.40
N LEU A 2 -35.48 8.68 -6.86
CA LEU A 2 -35.28 9.56 -5.70
C LEU A 2 -35.64 10.99 -6.07
N GLN A 3 -36.65 11.56 -5.40
CA GLN A 3 -37.03 12.97 -5.61
C GLN A 3 -35.98 13.87 -4.93
N ASP A 4 -35.46 14.87 -5.63
CA ASP A 4 -34.42 15.80 -5.13
C ASP A 4 -34.78 16.39 -3.75
N LYS A 5 -36.07 16.79 -3.58
CA LYS A 5 -36.55 17.34 -2.31
C LYS A 5 -36.45 16.36 -1.14
N THR A 6 -36.74 15.09 -1.37
CA THR A 6 -36.69 14.04 -0.32
C THR A 6 -35.25 13.83 0.16
N VAL A 7 -34.28 13.78 -0.76
CA VAL A 7 -32.85 13.61 -0.43
C VAL A 7 -32.35 14.80 0.38
N LEU A 8 -32.59 16.03 -0.08
CA LEU A 8 -32.15 17.24 0.61
C LEU A 8 -32.81 17.40 2.00
N GLN A 9 -34.09 17.06 2.13
CA GLN A 9 -34.77 17.07 3.42
C GLN A 9 -34.21 16.05 4.41
N ALA A 10 -33.84 14.85 3.95
CA ALA A 10 -33.21 13.83 4.79
C ALA A 10 -31.86 14.31 5.32
N LEU A 11 -31.00 14.91 4.45
CA LEU A 11 -29.71 15.45 4.83
C LEU A 11 -29.81 16.62 5.83
N ILE A 12 -30.79 17.51 5.64
CA ILE A 12 -31.03 18.62 6.56
C ILE A 12 -31.52 18.10 7.92
N ARG A 13 -32.47 17.14 7.96
CA ARG A 13 -32.98 16.55 9.21
C ARG A 13 -31.87 15.88 10.03
N GLN A 14 -30.93 15.25 9.35
CA GLN A 14 -29.80 14.57 10.01
C GLN A 14 -28.60 15.49 10.29
N GLY A 15 -28.71 16.80 10.00
CA GLY A 15 -27.68 17.78 10.29
C GLY A 15 -26.45 17.72 9.38
N LEU A 16 -26.46 16.92 8.31
CA LEU A 16 -25.33 16.82 7.38
C LEU A 16 -25.24 18.03 6.43
N MET A 17 -26.36 18.74 6.24
CA MET A 17 -26.47 19.88 5.33
C MET A 17 -27.30 20.99 5.93
N THR A 18 -26.94 22.24 5.71
CA THR A 18 -27.77 23.39 6.08
C THR A 18 -28.81 23.71 5.00
N LYS A 19 -29.86 24.47 5.36
CA LYS A 19 -30.89 24.93 4.38
C LYS A 19 -30.26 25.78 3.28
N ASP A 20 -29.26 26.58 3.59
CA ASP A 20 -28.61 27.47 2.62
C ASP A 20 -27.69 26.69 1.67
N GLN A 21 -26.96 25.68 2.16
CA GLN A 21 -26.23 24.74 1.31
C GLN A 21 -27.18 23.99 0.35
N ALA A 22 -28.37 23.60 0.80
CA ALA A 22 -29.35 22.94 -0.07
C ALA A 22 -29.88 23.88 -1.17
N LYS A 23 -30.10 25.17 -0.87
CA LYS A 23 -30.47 26.17 -1.89
C LYS A 23 -29.36 26.39 -2.90
N GLU A 24 -28.12 26.45 -2.44
CA GLU A 24 -26.93 26.62 -3.28
C GLU A 24 -26.75 25.45 -4.27
N ILE A 25 -26.94 24.21 -3.81
CA ILE A 25 -26.92 23.03 -4.68
C ILE A 25 -28.00 23.11 -5.74
N LEU A 26 -29.24 23.46 -5.35
CA LEU A 26 -30.35 23.57 -6.31
C LEU A 26 -30.09 24.66 -7.35
N ALA A 27 -29.54 25.80 -6.95
CA ALA A 27 -29.21 26.91 -7.85
C ALA A 27 -28.12 26.54 -8.85
N ASN A 28 -27.13 25.69 -8.46
CA ASN A 28 -26.02 25.28 -9.30
C ASN A 28 -26.22 23.91 -9.98
N ARG A 29 -27.36 23.26 -9.78
CA ARG A 29 -27.64 21.88 -10.20
C ARG A 29 -27.31 21.60 -11.66
N GLU A 30 -27.80 22.40 -12.57
CA GLU A 30 -27.62 22.19 -14.03
C GLU A 30 -26.14 22.30 -14.44
N ARG A 31 -25.43 23.29 -13.92
CA ARG A 31 -24.00 23.49 -14.20
C ARG A 31 -23.17 22.30 -13.72
N VAL A 32 -23.45 21.79 -12.51
CA VAL A 32 -22.72 20.65 -11.94
C VAL A 32 -23.09 19.37 -12.70
N LEU A 33 -24.35 19.18 -13.06
CA LEU A 33 -24.79 18.04 -13.89
C LEU A 33 -24.06 17.98 -15.22
N GLN A 34 -23.91 19.09 -15.93
CA GLN A 34 -23.13 19.15 -17.16
C GLN A 34 -21.67 18.71 -16.92
N GLY A 35 -21.08 19.16 -15.83
CA GLY A 35 -19.73 18.74 -15.44
C GLY A 35 -19.61 17.24 -15.14
N VAL A 36 -20.62 16.64 -14.48
CA VAL A 36 -20.68 15.19 -14.21
C VAL A 36 -20.80 14.40 -15.50
N VAL A 37 -21.66 14.84 -16.42
CA VAL A 37 -21.85 14.20 -17.74
C VAL A 37 -20.57 14.25 -18.57
N LEU A 38 -19.88 15.40 -18.61
CA LEU A 38 -18.62 15.55 -19.36
C LEU A 38 -17.47 14.69 -18.83
N LYS A 39 -17.42 14.47 -17.50
CA LYS A 39 -16.40 13.63 -16.87
C LYS A 39 -16.64 12.12 -17.05
N ASN A 40 -17.86 11.72 -17.29
CA ASN A 40 -18.21 10.31 -17.45
C ASN A 40 -17.94 9.85 -18.88
N LYS A 41 -16.92 9.02 -19.06
CA LYS A 41 -16.48 8.51 -20.38
C LYS A 41 -17.41 7.43 -20.97
N ASN A 42 -18.35 6.89 -20.17
CA ASN A 42 -19.22 5.79 -20.61
C ASN A 42 -20.63 6.29 -20.95
N ALA A 43 -20.87 6.56 -22.22
CA ALA A 43 -22.17 7.06 -22.72
C ALA A 43 -23.35 6.11 -22.44
N ARG A 44 -23.10 4.79 -22.33
CA ARG A 44 -24.13 3.78 -22.06
C ARG A 44 -24.58 3.85 -20.60
N ASP A 45 -23.65 3.99 -19.66
CA ASP A 45 -24.00 4.12 -18.23
C ASP A 45 -24.78 5.42 -17.96
N LEU A 46 -24.45 6.51 -18.65
CA LEU A 46 -25.21 7.76 -18.56
C LEU A 46 -26.65 7.63 -19.07
N LYS A 47 -26.86 6.80 -20.12
CA LYS A 47 -28.20 6.56 -20.69
C LYS A 47 -29.03 5.68 -19.77
N ASP A 48 -28.44 4.60 -19.25
CA ASP A 48 -29.14 3.61 -18.42
C ASP A 48 -29.32 4.12 -16.98
N HIS A 49 -28.37 4.93 -16.48
CA HIS A 49 -28.36 5.47 -15.12
C HIS A 49 -28.04 6.98 -15.11
N PRO A 50 -29.00 7.83 -15.46
CA PRO A 50 -28.80 9.27 -15.50
C PRO A 50 -28.34 9.79 -14.13
N PRO A 51 -27.53 10.86 -14.09
CA PRO A 51 -27.09 11.47 -12.84
C PRO A 51 -28.26 11.95 -12.01
N THR A 52 -28.19 11.73 -10.70
CA THR A 52 -29.19 12.09 -9.69
C THR A 52 -28.70 13.28 -8.86
N ILE A 53 -29.55 13.77 -7.94
CA ILE A 53 -29.14 14.81 -6.99
C ILE A 53 -27.99 14.33 -6.07
N VAL A 54 -27.87 13.03 -5.83
CA VAL A 54 -26.76 12.44 -5.06
C VAL A 54 -25.44 12.66 -5.79
N ASP A 55 -25.42 12.41 -7.10
CA ASP A 55 -24.23 12.64 -7.95
C ASP A 55 -23.85 14.14 -7.97
N VAL A 56 -24.84 15.04 -7.97
CA VAL A 56 -24.63 16.49 -7.92
C VAL A 56 -24.00 16.92 -6.59
N ILE A 57 -24.52 16.44 -5.46
CA ILE A 57 -24.01 16.75 -4.12
C ILE A 57 -22.55 16.29 -3.99
N ALA A 58 -22.27 15.06 -4.39
CA ALA A 58 -20.92 14.50 -4.35
C ALA A 58 -19.93 15.27 -5.24
N ALA A 59 -20.35 15.67 -6.45
CA ALA A 59 -19.52 16.41 -7.40
C ALA A 59 -19.32 17.88 -7.01
N TYR A 60 -20.25 18.48 -6.28
CA TYR A 60 -20.13 19.85 -5.78
C TYR A 60 -19.01 19.99 -4.76
N GLY A 61 -18.75 18.93 -3.97
CA GLY A 61 -17.59 18.83 -3.09
C GLY A 61 -17.69 19.70 -1.82
N MET A 62 -18.90 20.01 -1.35
CA MET A 62 -19.09 20.75 -0.10
C MET A 62 -18.74 19.92 1.13
N ASN A 63 -18.45 20.61 2.22
CA ASN A 63 -18.21 19.97 3.51
C ASN A 63 -19.53 19.71 4.26
N ARG A 64 -19.52 18.70 5.13
CA ARG A 64 -20.63 18.36 6.01
C ARG A 64 -20.87 19.49 7.03
N ALA A 65 -22.12 19.76 7.35
CA ALA A 65 -22.48 20.78 8.33
C ALA A 65 -22.16 20.36 9.77
N ASP A 66 -22.28 19.05 10.08
CA ASP A 66 -21.95 18.47 11.40
C ASP A 66 -20.45 18.22 11.59
N ARG A 67 -19.69 18.14 10.50
CA ARG A 67 -18.23 17.90 10.51
C ARG A 67 -17.54 18.71 9.40
N PRO A 68 -17.21 19.98 9.66
CA PRO A 68 -16.73 20.90 8.63
C PRO A 68 -15.41 20.52 7.93
N LEU A 69 -14.66 19.56 8.48
CA LEU A 69 -13.42 19.03 7.88
C LEU A 69 -13.66 17.82 6.95
N GLU A 70 -14.87 17.25 6.96
CA GLU A 70 -15.25 16.12 6.13
C GLU A 70 -16.10 16.57 4.94
N ARG A 71 -15.85 16.03 3.74
CA ARG A 71 -16.67 16.28 2.56
C ARG A 71 -17.98 15.49 2.64
N LEU A 72 -19.04 16.08 2.12
CA LEU A 72 -20.32 15.41 1.91
C LEU A 72 -20.22 14.62 0.59
N ASP A 73 -19.60 13.45 0.66
CA ASP A 73 -19.43 12.53 -0.47
C ASP A 73 -20.68 11.66 -0.71
N GLU A 74 -20.67 10.88 -1.80
CA GLU A 74 -21.77 9.98 -2.15
C GLU A 74 -22.07 8.97 -1.02
N ASP A 75 -21.03 8.47 -0.35
CA ASP A 75 -21.17 7.51 0.74
C ASP A 75 -21.93 8.12 1.94
N ALA A 76 -21.57 9.34 2.33
CA ALA A 76 -22.24 10.04 3.43
C ALA A 76 -23.72 10.29 3.11
N VAL A 77 -24.03 10.66 1.86
CA VAL A 77 -25.42 10.83 1.40
C VAL A 77 -26.17 9.51 1.42
N CYS A 78 -25.60 8.43 0.89
CA CYS A 78 -26.23 7.11 0.87
C CYS A 78 -26.42 6.54 2.29
N GLN A 79 -25.49 6.78 3.22
CA GLN A 79 -25.66 6.42 4.64
C GLN A 79 -26.83 7.16 5.29
N ALA A 80 -26.98 8.45 5.00
CA ALA A 80 -28.11 9.23 5.52
C ALA A 80 -29.45 8.72 4.98
N LEU A 81 -29.51 8.42 3.70
CA LEU A 81 -30.71 7.83 3.08
C LEU A 81 -31.03 6.45 3.64
N ALA A 82 -30.02 5.61 3.85
CA ALA A 82 -30.18 4.28 4.44
C ALA A 82 -30.80 4.35 5.85
N ARG A 83 -30.36 5.31 6.67
CA ARG A 83 -30.95 5.57 8.00
C ARG A 83 -32.40 6.04 7.91
N GLU A 84 -32.70 6.90 6.94
CA GLU A 84 -34.07 7.39 6.71
C GLU A 84 -35.01 6.26 6.28
N TRP A 85 -34.48 5.25 5.60
CA TRP A 85 -35.24 4.10 5.11
C TRP A 85 -35.25 2.91 6.07
N ASP A 86 -34.57 2.99 7.18
CA ASP A 86 -34.34 1.88 8.12
C ASP A 86 -33.77 0.63 7.43
N ILE A 87 -32.86 0.84 6.46
CA ILE A 87 -32.18 -0.21 5.72
C ILE A 87 -30.68 -0.09 5.97
N PRO A 88 -29.95 -1.19 6.29
CA PRO A 88 -28.52 -1.13 6.52
C PRO A 88 -27.77 -0.59 5.31
N TYR A 89 -26.82 0.32 5.53
CA TYR A 89 -25.87 0.75 4.51
C TYR A 89 -24.65 -0.16 4.54
N ILE A 90 -24.19 -0.58 3.35
CA ILE A 90 -22.91 -1.24 3.18
C ILE A 90 -22.12 -0.54 2.09
N LYS A 91 -20.89 -0.23 2.35
CA LYS A 91 -19.99 0.13 1.28
C LYS A 91 -19.39 -1.15 0.71
N LEU A 92 -19.36 -1.28 -0.59
CA LEU A 92 -18.84 -2.46 -1.25
C LEU A 92 -17.31 -2.54 -1.02
N ASP A 93 -16.89 -3.66 -0.45
CA ASP A 93 -15.48 -4.00 -0.31
C ASP A 93 -15.15 -5.11 -1.30
N PRO A 94 -14.44 -4.80 -2.37
CA PRO A 94 -14.14 -5.80 -3.41
C PRO A 94 -13.36 -7.01 -2.89
N LEU A 95 -12.61 -6.87 -1.77
CA LEU A 95 -11.91 -7.99 -1.14
C LEU A 95 -12.85 -8.98 -0.43
N LYS A 96 -14.04 -8.52 -0.06
CA LYS A 96 -15.07 -9.36 0.60
C LYS A 96 -16.10 -9.89 -0.38
N LEU A 97 -16.16 -9.35 -1.59
CA LEU A 97 -17.08 -9.81 -2.61
C LEU A 97 -16.59 -11.12 -3.22
N ASN A 98 -17.48 -12.11 -3.24
CA ASN A 98 -17.19 -13.38 -3.92
C ASN A 98 -17.49 -13.24 -5.42
N LEU A 99 -16.45 -13.18 -6.26
CA LEU A 99 -16.56 -13.05 -7.70
C LEU A 99 -17.55 -14.05 -8.29
N ASN A 100 -17.44 -15.33 -7.90
CA ASN A 100 -18.32 -16.38 -8.40
C ASN A 100 -19.78 -16.13 -7.98
N LEU A 101 -20.04 -15.76 -6.74
CA LEU A 101 -21.39 -15.45 -6.28
C LEU A 101 -21.99 -14.27 -7.05
N VAL A 102 -21.24 -13.17 -7.22
CA VAL A 102 -21.71 -12.00 -7.96
C VAL A 102 -22.08 -12.34 -9.40
N THR A 103 -21.27 -13.15 -10.06
CA THR A 103 -21.37 -13.37 -11.50
C THR A 103 -22.20 -14.61 -11.88
N SER A 104 -22.39 -15.58 -10.97
CA SER A 104 -23.23 -16.76 -11.19
C SER A 104 -24.68 -16.59 -10.74
N THR A 105 -24.93 -15.72 -9.75
CA THR A 105 -26.27 -15.53 -9.17
C THR A 105 -27.19 -14.69 -10.07
N VAL A 106 -26.62 -13.68 -10.76
CA VAL A 106 -27.38 -12.77 -11.62
C VAL A 106 -26.71 -12.59 -12.96
N HIS A 107 -27.50 -12.51 -14.02
CA HIS A 107 -26.96 -12.25 -15.35
C HIS A 107 -26.44 -10.80 -15.46
N ARG A 108 -25.31 -10.62 -16.17
CA ARG A 108 -24.63 -9.32 -16.32
C ARG A 108 -25.58 -8.18 -16.72
N SER A 109 -26.43 -8.42 -17.72
CA SER A 109 -27.35 -7.37 -18.22
C SER A 109 -28.38 -6.96 -17.17
N PHE A 110 -28.86 -7.89 -16.35
CA PHE A 110 -29.79 -7.62 -15.26
C PHE A 110 -29.08 -6.85 -14.13
N ALA A 111 -27.92 -7.30 -13.72
CA ALA A 111 -27.12 -6.67 -12.65
C ALA A 111 -26.76 -5.21 -13.00
N LEU A 112 -26.25 -4.98 -14.21
CA LEU A 112 -25.91 -3.64 -14.69
C LEU A 112 -27.13 -2.75 -14.88
N LYS A 113 -28.23 -3.26 -15.44
CA LYS A 113 -29.45 -2.46 -15.67
C LYS A 113 -30.12 -2.04 -14.36
N ASN A 114 -30.08 -2.88 -13.34
CA ASN A 114 -30.82 -2.66 -12.08
C ASN A 114 -29.90 -2.25 -10.92
N LEU A 115 -28.60 -2.18 -11.12
CA LEU A 115 -27.59 -1.87 -10.10
C LEU A 115 -27.72 -2.73 -8.85
N VAL A 116 -27.65 -4.04 -9.02
CA VAL A 116 -27.75 -5.03 -7.94
C VAL A 116 -26.49 -5.89 -7.88
N ILE A 117 -25.93 -6.03 -6.70
CA ILE A 117 -24.76 -6.88 -6.43
C ILE A 117 -25.11 -7.88 -5.33
N PRO A 118 -25.10 -9.19 -5.60
CA PRO A 118 -25.11 -10.23 -4.58
C PRO A 118 -23.84 -10.15 -3.72
N LEU A 119 -23.98 -10.15 -2.40
CA LEU A 119 -22.85 -10.02 -1.47
C LEU A 119 -22.45 -11.36 -0.84
N GLU A 120 -23.41 -11.99 -0.18
CA GLU A 120 -23.22 -13.24 0.56
C GLU A 120 -24.56 -13.98 0.72
N ILE A 121 -24.47 -15.28 1.02
CA ILE A 121 -25.62 -16.06 1.48
C ILE A 121 -25.43 -16.27 2.98
N LYS A 122 -26.34 -15.72 3.77
CA LYS A 122 -26.31 -15.80 5.23
C LYS A 122 -27.67 -16.24 5.76
N ASP A 123 -27.69 -17.22 6.65
CA ASP A 123 -28.90 -17.76 7.28
C ASP A 123 -29.99 -18.19 6.27
N GLY A 124 -29.60 -18.67 5.09
CA GLY A 124 -30.52 -19.06 4.01
C GLY A 124 -31.13 -17.88 3.24
N GLU A 125 -30.64 -16.67 3.45
CA GLU A 125 -31.04 -15.46 2.74
C GLU A 125 -29.88 -14.96 1.86
N LEU A 126 -30.20 -14.50 0.63
CA LEU A 126 -29.25 -13.80 -0.21
C LEU A 126 -29.24 -12.31 0.17
N VAL A 127 -28.08 -11.81 0.60
CA VAL A 127 -27.86 -10.39 0.84
C VAL A 127 -27.50 -9.71 -0.47
N VAL A 128 -28.27 -8.68 -0.87
CA VAL A 128 -28.10 -7.95 -2.12
C VAL A 128 -27.92 -6.47 -1.84
N ALA A 129 -26.86 -5.89 -2.36
CA ALA A 129 -26.62 -4.45 -2.31
C ALA A 129 -27.16 -3.74 -3.56
N THR A 130 -27.82 -2.60 -3.34
CA THR A 130 -28.35 -1.74 -4.41
C THR A 130 -28.47 -0.30 -3.94
N PRO A 131 -28.26 0.70 -4.83
CA PRO A 131 -28.58 2.11 -4.52
C PRO A 131 -30.09 2.40 -4.52
N TYR A 132 -30.92 1.45 -5.01
CA TYR A 132 -32.36 1.61 -5.18
C TYR A 132 -33.17 0.56 -4.41
N PRO A 133 -33.14 0.53 -3.05
CA PRO A 133 -33.72 -0.56 -2.25
C PRO A 133 -35.25 -0.65 -2.34
N HIS A 134 -35.93 0.40 -2.78
CA HIS A 134 -37.39 0.43 -2.91
C HIS A 134 -37.91 0.00 -4.30
N ASN A 135 -37.03 -0.47 -5.20
CA ASN A 135 -37.45 -1.01 -6.48
C ASN A 135 -37.97 -2.44 -6.31
N ARG A 136 -39.25 -2.57 -5.96
CA ARG A 136 -39.91 -3.84 -5.64
C ARG A 136 -39.88 -4.82 -6.83
N ASP A 137 -40.08 -4.33 -8.04
CA ASP A 137 -40.09 -5.17 -9.24
C ASP A 137 -38.78 -5.92 -9.43
N VAL A 138 -37.66 -5.23 -9.22
CA VAL A 138 -36.31 -5.82 -9.32
C VAL A 138 -36.07 -6.85 -8.21
N ILE A 139 -36.54 -6.58 -7.00
CA ILE A 139 -36.38 -7.50 -5.87
C ILE A 139 -37.23 -8.75 -6.05
N ASP A 140 -38.45 -8.60 -6.58
CA ASP A 140 -39.35 -9.73 -6.87
C ASP A 140 -38.85 -10.59 -8.03
N ASP A 141 -38.27 -9.96 -9.06
CA ASP A 141 -37.60 -10.69 -10.16
C ASP A 141 -36.40 -11.47 -9.65
N LEU A 142 -35.57 -10.88 -8.77
CA LEU A 142 -34.46 -11.58 -8.13
C LEU A 142 -34.94 -12.78 -7.31
N ARG A 143 -36.02 -12.65 -6.53
CA ARG A 143 -36.59 -13.75 -5.74
C ARG A 143 -37.02 -14.92 -6.60
N ARG A 144 -37.58 -14.65 -7.78
CA ARG A 144 -37.99 -15.69 -8.74
C ARG A 144 -36.81 -16.44 -9.32
N VAL A 145 -35.71 -15.72 -9.61
CA VAL A 145 -34.49 -16.32 -10.23
C VAL A 145 -33.71 -17.14 -9.20
N VAL A 146 -33.56 -16.66 -7.97
CA VAL A 146 -32.63 -17.25 -6.99
C VAL A 146 -33.33 -18.27 -6.07
N SER A 147 -34.69 -18.28 -6.01
CA SER A 147 -35.48 -19.16 -5.15
C SER A 147 -35.09 -19.09 -3.65
N MET A 148 -34.58 -17.94 -3.20
CA MET A 148 -34.18 -17.67 -1.83
C MET A 148 -34.83 -16.38 -1.32
N LYS A 149 -34.90 -16.22 0.00
CA LYS A 149 -35.25 -14.91 0.58
C LYS A 149 -34.13 -13.92 0.29
N ILE A 150 -34.52 -12.68 0.01
CA ILE A 150 -33.58 -11.60 -0.30
C ILE A 150 -33.63 -10.57 0.81
N ARG A 151 -32.45 -10.28 1.37
CA ARG A 151 -32.22 -9.16 2.28
C ARG A 151 -31.49 -8.05 1.52
N VAL A 152 -32.11 -6.88 1.46
CA VAL A 152 -31.59 -5.72 0.73
C VAL A 152 -30.76 -4.85 1.67
N VAL A 153 -29.63 -4.37 1.19
CA VAL A 153 -28.79 -3.36 1.83
C VAL A 153 -28.50 -2.23 0.85
N VAL A 154 -28.34 -1.01 1.38
CA VAL A 154 -28.06 0.17 0.56
C VAL A 154 -26.56 0.30 0.29
N THR A 155 -26.22 0.71 -0.93
CA THR A 155 -24.85 1.03 -1.31
C THR A 155 -24.79 2.22 -2.26
N SER A 156 -23.60 2.75 -2.59
CA SER A 156 -23.46 3.85 -3.53
C SER A 156 -23.62 3.38 -4.99
N LYS A 157 -24.13 4.25 -5.85
CA LYS A 157 -24.31 3.99 -7.28
C LYS A 157 -22.96 3.83 -7.99
N SER A 158 -22.01 4.70 -7.68
CA SER A 158 -20.68 4.68 -8.30
C SER A 158 -19.90 3.40 -8.00
N ASP A 159 -19.91 2.94 -6.74
CA ASP A 159 -19.27 1.67 -6.37
C ASP A 159 -19.97 0.49 -7.04
N THR A 160 -21.31 0.49 -7.08
CA THR A 160 -22.08 -0.59 -7.74
C THR A 160 -21.71 -0.71 -9.20
N LEU A 161 -21.72 0.39 -9.95
CA LEU A 161 -21.32 0.41 -11.36
C LEU A 161 -19.89 -0.05 -11.56
N LYS A 162 -18.97 0.53 -10.78
CA LYS A 162 -17.55 0.19 -10.85
C LYS A 162 -17.33 -1.32 -10.69
N TYR A 163 -17.82 -1.90 -9.60
CA TYR A 163 -17.56 -3.31 -9.30
C TYR A 163 -18.32 -4.28 -10.20
N LEU A 164 -19.51 -3.93 -10.68
CA LEU A 164 -20.19 -4.74 -11.68
C LEU A 164 -19.40 -4.80 -13.00
N HIS A 165 -18.90 -3.66 -13.48
CA HIS A 165 -18.07 -3.63 -14.69
C HIS A 165 -16.78 -4.43 -14.50
N GLU A 166 -16.11 -4.24 -13.37
CA GLU A 166 -14.86 -4.93 -13.04
C GLU A 166 -15.04 -6.44 -12.94
N PHE A 167 -16.02 -6.91 -12.17
CA PHE A 167 -16.20 -8.34 -11.92
C PHE A 167 -16.72 -9.08 -13.16
N PHE A 168 -17.71 -8.56 -13.83
CA PHE A 168 -18.20 -9.21 -15.06
C PHE A 168 -17.19 -9.11 -16.22
N GLY A 169 -16.41 -8.04 -16.29
CA GLY A 169 -15.33 -7.89 -17.25
C GLY A 169 -14.20 -8.89 -17.01
N PHE A 170 -13.75 -8.99 -15.75
CA PHE A 170 -12.70 -9.92 -15.36
C PHE A 170 -13.14 -11.38 -15.51
N GLN A 171 -14.34 -11.73 -15.02
CA GLN A 171 -14.84 -13.09 -15.17
C GLN A 171 -15.02 -13.51 -16.64
N LYS A 172 -15.53 -12.60 -17.47
CA LYS A 172 -15.63 -12.87 -18.91
C LYS A 172 -14.26 -13.20 -19.49
N SER A 173 -13.24 -12.40 -19.17
CA SER A 173 -11.86 -12.63 -19.60
C SER A 173 -11.32 -13.97 -19.12
N ILE A 174 -11.55 -14.33 -17.86
CA ILE A 174 -11.11 -15.61 -17.31
C ILE A 174 -11.86 -16.80 -17.92
N SER A 175 -13.19 -16.72 -18.05
CA SER A 175 -14.00 -17.82 -18.62
C SER A 175 -13.69 -18.06 -20.11
N GLU A 176 -13.47 -17.00 -20.86
CA GLU A 176 -13.08 -17.10 -22.27
C GLU A 176 -11.66 -17.67 -22.40
N ALA A 177 -10.73 -17.25 -21.55
CA ALA A 177 -9.41 -17.88 -21.46
C ALA A 177 -9.51 -19.36 -21.05
N GLU A 178 -10.30 -19.69 -20.02
CA GLU A 178 -10.50 -21.07 -19.58
C GLU A 178 -11.05 -21.98 -20.68
N SER A 179 -12.06 -21.51 -21.43
CA SER A 179 -12.65 -22.27 -22.55
C SER A 179 -11.65 -22.61 -23.65
N LEU A 180 -10.66 -21.74 -23.85
CA LEU A 180 -9.59 -21.91 -24.82
C LEU A 180 -8.51 -22.91 -24.35
N PHE A 181 -8.27 -22.96 -23.05
CA PHE A 181 -7.24 -23.85 -22.46
C PHE A 181 -7.81 -25.16 -21.91
N SER A 182 -9.14 -25.32 -21.83
CA SER A 182 -9.83 -26.53 -21.35
C SER A 182 -10.28 -27.49 -22.47
N GLY A 183 -9.96 -27.20 -23.73
CA GLY A 183 -10.18 -28.12 -24.86
C GLY A 183 -9.42 -29.43 -24.68
N PRO A 184 -9.81 -30.54 -25.41
CA PRO A 184 -9.11 -31.82 -25.29
C PRO A 184 -7.63 -31.59 -25.54
N ALA A 185 -6.81 -32.08 -24.60
CA ALA A 185 -5.41 -31.82 -24.43
C ALA A 185 -4.66 -31.50 -25.74
N VAL A 186 -4.48 -30.22 -26.03
CA VAL A 186 -3.49 -29.80 -27.01
C VAL A 186 -2.15 -30.09 -26.35
N ASP A 187 -1.45 -31.05 -26.92
CA ASP A 187 -0.13 -31.49 -26.48
C ASP A 187 0.74 -30.25 -26.25
N LEU A 188 1.22 -30.06 -25.03
CA LEU A 188 2.05 -28.91 -24.63
C LEU A 188 3.33 -28.76 -25.49
N GLY A 189 3.73 -29.81 -26.22
CA GLY A 189 4.77 -29.77 -27.25
C GLY A 189 4.42 -28.90 -28.46
N ASN A 190 3.14 -28.70 -28.78
CA ASN A 190 2.68 -27.88 -29.90
C ASN A 190 2.55 -26.37 -29.56
N LEU A 191 2.48 -25.99 -28.30
CA LEU A 191 2.48 -24.57 -27.90
C LEU A 191 3.84 -23.90 -28.20
N GLU A 192 4.95 -24.65 -28.12
CA GLU A 192 6.27 -24.15 -28.51
C GLU A 192 6.38 -23.94 -30.04
N GLN A 193 5.71 -24.77 -30.85
CA GLN A 193 5.64 -24.57 -32.28
C GLN A 193 4.68 -23.43 -32.66
N TYR A 194 3.60 -23.24 -31.93
CA TYR A 194 2.61 -22.17 -32.22
C TYR A 194 3.19 -20.77 -31.93
N VAL A 195 4.04 -20.64 -30.92
CA VAL A 195 4.73 -19.38 -30.59
C VAL A 195 5.87 -19.08 -31.57
N LYS A 196 6.51 -20.11 -32.15
CA LYS A 196 7.57 -19.93 -33.15
C LYS A 196 7.09 -19.58 -34.55
N LEU A 197 5.82 -19.79 -34.88
CA LEU A 197 5.30 -19.65 -36.24
C LEU A 197 4.54 -18.36 -36.52
N LYS A 198 4.36 -17.46 -35.53
CA LYS A 198 3.69 -16.17 -35.77
C LYS A 198 4.59 -15.00 -35.45
N SER A 199 4.93 -14.25 -36.50
CA SER A 199 5.53 -12.92 -36.38
C SER A 199 4.65 -11.99 -35.53
N MET A 200 5.28 -11.01 -34.86
CA MET A 200 4.70 -10.12 -33.85
C MET A 200 3.48 -9.29 -34.27
N ASP A 201 3.00 -9.41 -35.51
CA ASP A 201 1.94 -8.54 -36.05
C ASP A 201 0.52 -9.14 -36.08
N GLU A 202 0.34 -10.43 -35.72
CA GLU A 202 -0.97 -11.06 -35.64
C GLU A 202 -1.14 -11.90 -34.37
N LEU A 203 -1.37 -11.23 -33.22
CA LEU A 203 -1.81 -11.90 -31.99
C LEU A 203 -3.30 -12.28 -32.11
N PRO A 204 -3.70 -13.56 -31.94
CA PRO A 204 -5.11 -13.97 -31.99
C PRO A 204 -5.93 -13.25 -30.89
N SER A 205 -7.23 -13.13 -31.13
CA SER A 205 -8.21 -12.57 -30.19
C SER A 205 -8.19 -13.22 -28.79
N THR A 206 -7.61 -14.40 -28.67
CA THR A 206 -7.31 -15.17 -27.45
C THR A 206 -6.44 -14.44 -26.42
N ASP A 207 -5.48 -13.64 -26.89
CA ASP A 207 -4.56 -12.94 -25.99
C ASP A 207 -5.21 -11.72 -25.33
N HIS A 208 -6.26 -11.15 -25.94
CA HIS A 208 -6.95 -10.01 -25.36
C HIS A 208 -7.57 -10.30 -23.99
N HIS A 209 -8.03 -11.52 -23.74
CA HIS A 209 -8.65 -11.90 -22.47
C HIS A 209 -7.62 -11.99 -21.35
N ILE A 210 -6.46 -12.59 -21.62
CA ILE A 210 -5.35 -12.64 -20.67
C ILE A 210 -4.75 -11.24 -20.43
N ILE A 211 -4.61 -10.44 -21.50
CA ILE A 211 -4.17 -9.04 -21.38
C ILE A 211 -5.11 -8.27 -20.46
N ASN A 212 -6.42 -8.37 -20.69
CA ASN A 212 -7.41 -7.68 -19.87
C ASN A 212 -7.42 -8.17 -18.43
N ALA A 213 -7.24 -9.48 -18.19
CA ALA A 213 -7.16 -10.03 -16.85
C ALA A 213 -5.92 -9.49 -16.08
N VAL A 214 -4.75 -9.47 -16.73
CA VAL A 214 -3.52 -8.95 -16.11
C VAL A 214 -3.62 -7.43 -15.87
N ASN A 215 -4.15 -6.68 -16.83
CA ASN A 215 -4.36 -5.24 -16.67
C ASN A 215 -5.34 -4.94 -15.51
N HIS A 216 -6.40 -5.75 -15.38
CA HIS A 216 -7.32 -5.65 -14.26
C HIS A 216 -6.62 -5.89 -12.91
N LEU A 217 -5.76 -6.92 -12.82
CA LEU A 217 -4.99 -7.20 -11.60
C LEU A 217 -4.11 -6.02 -11.21
N PHE A 218 -3.46 -5.36 -12.18
CA PHE A 218 -2.65 -4.17 -11.92
C PHE A 218 -3.50 -2.98 -11.47
N SER A 219 -4.56 -2.65 -12.21
CA SER A 219 -5.46 -1.56 -11.85
C SER A 219 -6.03 -1.75 -10.45
N TYR A 220 -6.47 -2.98 -10.15
CA TYR A 220 -6.98 -3.32 -8.84
C TYR A 220 -5.92 -3.18 -7.73
N ALA A 221 -4.69 -3.64 -7.97
CA ALA A 221 -3.59 -3.49 -7.03
C ALA A 221 -3.26 -2.03 -6.73
N PHE A 222 -3.27 -1.18 -7.76
CA PHE A 222 -3.06 0.26 -7.61
C PHE A 222 -4.18 0.91 -6.79
N ASP A 223 -5.44 0.63 -7.11
CA ASP A 223 -6.60 1.17 -6.40
C ASP A 223 -6.62 0.75 -4.94
N GLN A 224 -6.13 -0.46 -4.65
CA GLN A 224 -6.02 -0.97 -3.30
C GLN A 224 -4.72 -0.56 -2.58
N ARG A 225 -3.81 0.16 -3.26
CA ARG A 225 -2.47 0.51 -2.75
C ARG A 225 -1.70 -0.71 -2.26
N ALA A 226 -1.79 -1.81 -3.00
CA ALA A 226 -1.07 -3.02 -2.70
C ALA A 226 0.43 -2.81 -2.90
N SER A 227 1.26 -3.26 -1.96
CA SER A 227 2.72 -3.24 -2.11
C SER A 227 3.24 -4.42 -2.92
N ASP A 228 2.56 -5.57 -2.86
CA ASP A 228 2.97 -6.77 -3.58
C ASP A 228 1.74 -7.52 -4.10
N ILE A 229 1.88 -8.12 -5.29
CA ILE A 229 0.92 -9.03 -5.91
C ILE A 229 1.58 -10.40 -6.00
N HIS A 230 0.94 -11.42 -5.47
CA HIS A 230 1.40 -12.80 -5.51
C HIS A 230 0.47 -13.63 -6.39
N ILE A 231 1.00 -14.35 -7.37
CA ILE A 231 0.28 -15.34 -8.17
C ILE A 231 0.86 -16.69 -7.83
N GLU A 232 0.09 -17.50 -7.12
CA GLU A 232 0.55 -18.73 -6.48
C GLU A 232 -0.22 -19.93 -7.01
N PRO A 233 0.45 -20.84 -7.74
CA PRO A 233 -0.19 -22.06 -8.23
C PRO A 233 -0.36 -23.05 -7.08
N MET A 234 -1.60 -23.51 -6.89
CA MET A 234 -1.95 -24.65 -6.06
C MET A 234 -2.23 -25.87 -6.94
N ARG A 235 -2.68 -26.98 -6.35
CA ARG A 235 -2.98 -28.20 -7.09
C ARG A 235 -4.07 -27.96 -8.15
N ASP A 236 -5.21 -27.41 -7.74
CA ASP A 236 -6.41 -27.29 -8.57
C ASP A 236 -6.78 -25.84 -8.93
N VAL A 237 -6.22 -24.89 -8.23
CA VAL A 237 -6.52 -23.46 -8.40
C VAL A 237 -5.24 -22.62 -8.37
N THR A 238 -5.34 -21.37 -8.79
CA THR A 238 -4.29 -20.37 -8.62
C THR A 238 -4.80 -19.29 -7.67
N HIS A 239 -4.08 -19.04 -6.58
CA HIS A 239 -4.39 -17.92 -5.69
C HIS A 239 -3.70 -16.66 -6.16
N VAL A 240 -4.48 -15.59 -6.30
CA VAL A 240 -3.96 -14.23 -6.42
C VAL A 240 -4.11 -13.57 -5.04
N ARG A 241 -2.98 -13.26 -4.42
CA ARG A 241 -2.95 -12.56 -3.13
C ARG A 241 -2.30 -11.20 -3.30
N MET A 242 -2.77 -10.22 -2.56
CA MET A 242 -2.19 -8.89 -2.52
C MET A 242 -1.80 -8.51 -1.10
N ARG A 243 -0.64 -7.89 -0.95
CA ARG A 243 -0.21 -7.33 0.33
C ARG A 243 -0.67 -5.89 0.42
N ILE A 244 -1.55 -5.61 1.37
CA ILE A 244 -2.15 -4.29 1.60
C ILE A 244 -1.92 -3.95 3.08
N ASP A 245 -1.33 -2.78 3.32
CA ASP A 245 -0.94 -2.32 4.67
C ASP A 245 -0.14 -3.38 5.47
N GLY A 246 0.71 -4.15 4.77
CA GLY A 246 1.55 -5.20 5.34
C GLY A 246 0.91 -6.59 5.45
N MET A 247 -0.42 -6.72 5.28
CA MET A 247 -1.17 -7.97 5.38
C MET A 247 -1.45 -8.58 4.01
N LEU A 248 -1.35 -9.92 3.89
CA LEU A 248 -1.71 -10.65 2.68
C LEU A 248 -3.19 -11.00 2.67
N HIS A 249 -3.87 -10.64 1.58
CA HIS A 249 -5.27 -10.94 1.34
C HIS A 249 -5.41 -11.79 0.07
N VAL A 250 -6.23 -12.86 0.13
CA VAL A 250 -6.63 -13.61 -1.08
C VAL A 250 -7.67 -12.78 -1.81
N VAL A 251 -7.32 -12.29 -3.01
CA VAL A 251 -8.20 -11.41 -3.82
C VAL A 251 -8.98 -12.22 -4.83
N TYR A 252 -8.30 -13.13 -5.53
CA TYR A 252 -8.91 -13.99 -6.54
C TYR A 252 -8.45 -15.44 -6.40
N ARG A 253 -9.35 -16.35 -6.80
CA ARG A 253 -9.06 -17.76 -7.03
C ARG A 253 -9.36 -18.04 -8.49
N LEU A 254 -8.33 -18.31 -9.27
CA LEU A 254 -8.43 -18.52 -10.71
C LEU A 254 -8.36 -20.01 -11.03
N PRO A 255 -9.02 -20.47 -12.11
CA PRO A 255 -8.83 -21.82 -12.61
C PRO A 255 -7.35 -22.11 -12.92
N LYS A 256 -6.92 -23.32 -12.64
CA LYS A 256 -5.52 -23.75 -12.89
C LYS A 256 -5.15 -23.64 -14.36
N SER A 257 -6.10 -23.87 -15.26
CA SER A 257 -5.93 -23.82 -16.73
C SER A 257 -5.40 -22.47 -17.23
N VAL A 258 -5.79 -21.34 -16.59
CA VAL A 258 -5.33 -19.99 -17.03
C VAL A 258 -4.02 -19.55 -16.40
N HIS A 259 -3.49 -20.31 -15.44
CA HIS A 259 -2.28 -19.94 -14.68
C HIS A 259 -1.08 -19.64 -15.60
N ASN A 260 -0.74 -20.61 -16.47
CA ASN A 260 0.43 -20.49 -17.33
C ASN A 260 0.33 -19.30 -18.30
N ALA A 261 -0.88 -19.02 -18.81
CA ALA A 261 -1.10 -17.91 -19.73
C ALA A 261 -0.90 -16.55 -19.01
N ILE A 262 -1.38 -16.41 -17.76
CA ILE A 262 -1.17 -15.21 -16.95
C ILE A 262 0.31 -15.03 -16.65
N VAL A 263 1.02 -16.10 -16.25
CA VAL A 263 2.46 -16.04 -15.96
C VAL A 263 3.25 -15.66 -17.22
N SER A 264 2.95 -16.28 -18.37
CA SER A 264 3.60 -15.96 -19.64
C SER A 264 3.37 -14.50 -20.04
N ARG A 265 2.16 -13.97 -19.84
CA ARG A 265 1.88 -12.56 -20.11
C ARG A 265 2.68 -11.62 -19.19
N ILE A 266 2.80 -11.95 -17.90
CA ILE A 266 3.60 -11.16 -16.96
C ILE A 266 5.09 -11.22 -17.34
N LYS A 267 5.60 -12.40 -17.71
CA LYS A 267 6.98 -12.56 -18.21
C LYS A 267 7.23 -11.72 -19.46
N ALA A 268 6.31 -11.73 -20.42
CA ALA A 268 6.40 -10.91 -21.62
C ALA A 268 6.47 -9.41 -21.30
N LEU A 269 5.61 -8.93 -20.40
CA LEU A 269 5.60 -7.53 -19.96
C LEU A 269 6.89 -7.14 -19.23
N SER A 270 7.51 -8.06 -18.50
CA SER A 270 8.74 -7.84 -17.75
C SER A 270 10.02 -8.21 -18.52
N ARG A 271 9.89 -8.56 -19.82
CA ARG A 271 11.00 -8.95 -20.72
C ARG A 271 11.77 -10.18 -20.22
N LEU A 272 11.07 -11.11 -19.58
CA LEU A 272 11.61 -12.39 -19.13
C LEU A 272 11.41 -13.47 -20.20
N ASP A 273 12.22 -14.53 -20.12
CA ASP A 273 12.10 -15.69 -21.01
C ASP A 273 10.83 -16.50 -20.64
N MET A 274 9.86 -16.53 -21.56
CA MET A 274 8.60 -17.27 -21.38
C MET A 274 8.77 -18.78 -21.47
N ALA A 275 9.80 -19.26 -22.19
CA ALA A 275 10.06 -20.68 -22.39
C ALA A 275 10.79 -21.32 -21.18
N GLU A 276 11.65 -20.56 -20.49
CA GLU A 276 12.37 -21.05 -19.31
C GLU A 276 11.46 -21.02 -18.07
N LYS A 277 11.09 -22.21 -17.58
CA LYS A 277 10.20 -22.40 -16.40
C LYS A 277 10.89 -23.04 -15.21
N ARG A 278 12.18 -23.40 -15.34
CA ARG A 278 12.92 -24.19 -14.35
C ARG A 278 13.86 -23.34 -13.52
N ARG A 279 14.09 -22.08 -13.90
CA ARG A 279 15.01 -21.16 -13.24
C ARG A 279 14.29 -19.92 -12.75
N PRO A 280 14.68 -19.36 -11.60
CA PRO A 280 14.23 -18.04 -11.17
C PRO A 280 14.58 -16.98 -12.22
N GLN A 281 13.69 -16.00 -12.38
CA GLN A 281 13.92 -14.87 -13.26
C GLN A 281 13.40 -13.60 -12.60
N ASP A 282 14.14 -12.50 -12.77
CA ASP A 282 13.79 -11.19 -12.26
C ASP A 282 13.71 -10.18 -13.39
N GLY A 283 12.69 -9.33 -13.37
CA GLY A 283 12.43 -8.34 -14.41
C GLY A 283 11.64 -7.14 -13.89
N ARG A 284 11.29 -6.23 -14.79
CA ARG A 284 10.58 -5.00 -14.46
C ARG A 284 9.51 -4.69 -15.49
N ILE A 285 8.38 -4.15 -15.03
CA ILE A 285 7.32 -3.61 -15.86
C ILE A 285 7.22 -2.12 -15.53
N LYS A 286 7.22 -1.28 -16.55
CA LYS A 286 6.85 0.13 -16.44
C LYS A 286 5.44 0.30 -16.97
N THR A 287 4.60 0.97 -16.23
CA THR A 287 3.21 1.25 -16.58
C THR A 287 2.84 2.66 -16.16
N ASP A 288 1.77 3.19 -16.73
CA ASP A 288 1.21 4.49 -16.35
C ASP A 288 -0.12 4.28 -15.64
N LYS A 289 -0.34 5.01 -14.57
CA LYS A 289 -1.63 5.15 -13.92
C LYS A 289 -1.98 6.62 -13.72
N ASP A 290 -3.01 7.08 -14.42
CA ASP A 290 -3.54 8.45 -14.33
C ASP A 290 -2.45 9.54 -14.57
N GLY A 291 -1.49 9.25 -15.47
CA GLY A 291 -0.38 10.14 -15.81
C GLY A 291 0.84 10.02 -14.87
N VAL A 292 0.82 9.06 -13.94
CA VAL A 292 1.95 8.78 -13.04
C VAL A 292 2.63 7.47 -13.46
N GLU A 293 3.93 7.53 -13.78
CA GLU A 293 4.71 6.33 -14.08
C GLU A 293 4.88 5.47 -12.82
N VAL A 294 4.52 4.19 -12.92
CA VAL A 294 4.65 3.20 -11.85
C VAL A 294 5.55 2.08 -12.32
N GLU A 295 6.56 1.75 -11.54
CA GLU A 295 7.42 0.59 -11.78
C GLU A 295 6.94 -0.60 -10.95
N ILE A 296 6.91 -1.79 -11.57
CA ILE A 296 6.58 -3.05 -10.92
C ILE A 296 7.77 -3.98 -11.10
N ARG A 297 8.38 -4.43 -10.01
CA ARG A 297 9.42 -5.47 -10.04
C ARG A 297 8.78 -6.83 -10.02
N VAL A 298 9.22 -7.69 -10.91
CA VAL A 298 8.67 -9.03 -11.10
C VAL A 298 9.75 -10.05 -10.77
N SER A 299 9.42 -11.00 -9.91
CA SER A 299 10.26 -12.19 -9.65
C SER A 299 9.44 -13.44 -9.87
N THR A 300 9.98 -14.39 -10.63
CA THR A 300 9.36 -15.69 -10.90
C THR A 300 10.24 -16.80 -10.37
N ILE A 301 9.63 -17.77 -9.73
CA ILE A 301 10.34 -18.96 -9.22
C ILE A 301 9.55 -20.24 -9.54
N PRO A 302 10.22 -21.34 -9.90
CA PRO A 302 9.59 -22.65 -10.02
C PRO A 302 9.17 -23.15 -8.62
N VAL A 303 7.94 -23.67 -8.52
CA VAL A 303 7.41 -24.30 -7.31
C VAL A 303 6.68 -25.59 -7.67
N ALA A 304 6.27 -26.38 -6.68
CA ALA A 304 5.71 -27.74 -6.89
C ALA A 304 4.55 -27.81 -7.90
N PHE A 305 3.73 -26.74 -8.03
CA PHE A 305 2.55 -26.75 -8.88
C PHE A 305 2.65 -25.77 -10.09
N GLY A 306 3.83 -25.32 -10.46
CA GLY A 306 4.07 -24.39 -11.58
C GLY A 306 5.03 -23.26 -11.22
N GLU A 307 4.90 -22.10 -11.85
CA GLU A 307 5.72 -20.94 -11.53
C GLU A 307 4.95 -19.98 -10.61
N LYS A 308 5.53 -19.65 -9.46
CA LYS A 308 5.04 -18.58 -8.60
C LYS A 308 5.58 -17.25 -9.12
N VAL A 309 4.74 -16.23 -9.14
CA VAL A 309 5.13 -14.87 -9.47
C VAL A 309 4.87 -13.96 -8.28
N VAL A 310 5.85 -13.12 -7.98
CA VAL A 310 5.71 -12.00 -7.03
C VAL A 310 6.01 -10.71 -7.77
N MET A 311 5.12 -9.75 -7.65
CA MET A 311 5.25 -8.43 -8.29
C MET A 311 5.19 -7.37 -7.19
N ARG A 312 6.29 -6.64 -7.00
CA ARG A 312 6.36 -5.51 -6.07
C ARG A 312 6.00 -4.23 -6.79
N VAL A 313 4.99 -3.53 -6.28
CA VAL A 313 4.49 -2.28 -6.83
C VAL A 313 5.17 -1.11 -6.14
N LEU A 314 5.89 -0.29 -6.90
CA LEU A 314 6.59 0.89 -6.39
C LEU A 314 5.76 2.13 -6.69
N HIS A 315 5.12 2.68 -5.65
CA HIS A 315 4.30 3.88 -5.76
C HIS A 315 5.15 5.13 -5.50
N PRO A 316 5.27 6.07 -6.45
CA PRO A 316 6.06 7.29 -6.26
C PRO A 316 5.65 8.09 -5.02
N ASP A 317 4.35 8.24 -4.79
CA ASP A 317 3.81 9.01 -3.66
C ASP A 317 4.19 8.48 -2.28
N THR A 318 4.56 7.19 -2.20
CA THR A 318 4.97 6.57 -0.93
C THR A 318 6.47 6.66 -0.69
N MET A 319 7.28 6.87 -1.73
CA MET A 319 8.74 6.90 -1.62
C MET A 319 9.29 8.29 -1.29
N PHE A 320 8.61 9.35 -1.73
CA PHE A 320 9.04 10.73 -1.55
C PHE A 320 8.05 11.51 -0.68
N GLN A 321 8.03 11.20 0.61
CA GLN A 321 7.23 11.94 1.59
C GLN A 321 8.07 13.04 2.26
N ASP A 322 7.41 14.06 2.81
CA ASP A 322 8.10 15.01 3.67
C ASP A 322 8.45 14.32 5.01
N LEU A 323 9.64 14.61 5.54
CA LEU A 323 10.13 13.96 6.77
C LEU A 323 9.12 14.00 7.93
N PRO A 324 8.41 15.13 8.21
CA PRO A 324 7.39 15.15 9.25
C PRO A 324 6.24 14.15 9.03
N ALA A 325 5.88 13.89 7.76
CA ALA A 325 4.79 12.97 7.41
C ALA A 325 5.15 11.48 7.68
N LEU A 326 6.44 11.15 7.80
CA LEU A 326 6.90 9.81 8.11
C LEU A 326 6.56 9.35 9.53
N GLY A 327 6.27 10.30 10.44
CA GLY A 327 5.91 10.00 11.82
C GLY A 327 6.97 10.34 12.86
N PHE A 328 7.93 11.18 12.54
CA PHE A 328 8.85 11.73 13.55
C PHE A 328 8.08 12.51 14.61
N SER A 329 8.46 12.36 15.88
CA SER A 329 8.14 13.35 16.91
C SER A 329 8.94 14.63 16.63
N GLU A 330 8.52 15.76 17.21
CA GLU A 330 9.24 17.03 17.06
C GLU A 330 10.71 16.91 17.47
N GLU A 331 10.97 16.27 18.59
CA GLU A 331 12.32 16.05 19.11
C GLU A 331 13.14 15.10 18.22
N ALA A 332 12.54 13.99 17.76
CA ALA A 332 13.19 13.06 16.85
C ALA A 332 13.53 13.72 15.51
N LEU A 333 12.62 14.56 14.99
CA LEU A 333 12.84 15.31 13.76
C LEU A 333 13.96 16.33 13.91
N HIS A 334 14.03 17.00 15.05
CA HIS A 334 15.11 17.96 15.34
C HIS A 334 16.46 17.23 15.35
N ARG A 335 16.60 16.16 16.14
CA ARG A 335 17.84 15.35 16.20
C ARG A 335 18.26 14.84 14.81
N TYR A 336 17.32 14.29 14.05
CA TYR A 336 17.62 13.80 12.71
C TYR A 336 17.98 14.94 11.74
N SER A 337 17.35 16.10 11.89
CA SER A 337 17.67 17.29 11.10
C SER A 337 19.08 17.81 11.39
N ASP A 338 19.57 17.67 12.62
CA ASP A 338 20.96 18.01 12.94
C ASP A 338 21.95 17.05 12.27
N PHE A 339 21.62 15.75 12.19
CA PHE A 339 22.47 14.80 11.48
C PHE A 339 22.63 15.15 9.99
N ILE A 340 21.53 15.45 9.32
CA ILE A 340 21.57 15.73 7.86
C ILE A 340 22.13 17.12 7.53
N ARG A 341 22.37 17.98 8.53
CA ARG A 341 23.08 19.27 8.37
C ARG A 341 24.59 19.13 8.53
N MET A 342 25.07 18.00 9.02
CA MET A 342 26.51 17.77 9.16
C MET A 342 27.19 17.80 7.78
N PRO A 343 28.32 18.48 7.65
CA PRO A 343 29.02 18.57 6.36
C PRO A 343 29.60 17.25 5.91
N HIS A 344 29.91 16.34 6.82
CA HIS A 344 30.47 15.02 6.54
C HIS A 344 30.16 14.05 7.69
N GLY A 345 30.31 12.76 7.43
CA GLY A 345 30.12 11.68 8.39
C GLY A 345 29.14 10.64 7.89
N ILE A 346 28.86 9.63 8.70
CA ILE A 346 27.98 8.50 8.34
C ILE A 346 26.70 8.60 9.17
N ILE A 347 25.57 8.57 8.50
CA ILE A 347 24.24 8.40 9.11
C ILE A 347 23.72 7.04 8.73
N LEU A 348 23.36 6.23 9.72
CA LEU A 348 22.82 4.89 9.51
C LEU A 348 21.34 4.82 9.82
N VAL A 349 20.58 4.19 8.92
CA VAL A 349 19.18 3.83 9.14
C VAL A 349 19.08 2.32 9.23
N CYS A 350 18.65 1.81 10.38
CA CYS A 350 18.57 0.37 10.60
C CYS A 350 17.14 -0.13 10.86
N GLY A 351 16.95 -1.42 10.68
CA GLY A 351 15.67 -2.09 10.88
C GLY A 351 15.47 -3.27 9.93
N PRO A 352 14.48 -4.13 10.18
CA PRO A 352 14.16 -5.27 9.32
C PRO A 352 13.70 -4.83 7.92
N THR A 353 13.60 -5.81 7.02
CA THR A 353 13.00 -5.59 5.69
C THR A 353 11.56 -5.10 5.83
N GLY A 354 11.19 -4.06 5.07
CA GLY A 354 9.86 -3.47 5.11
C GLY A 354 9.63 -2.48 6.25
N SER A 355 10.66 -2.08 6.99
CA SER A 355 10.56 -1.05 8.04
C SER A 355 10.50 0.39 7.50
N GLY A 356 10.62 0.61 6.19
CA GLY A 356 10.53 1.92 5.56
C GLY A 356 11.87 2.66 5.42
N LYS A 357 13.02 1.99 5.59
CA LYS A 357 14.35 2.61 5.49
C LYS A 357 14.56 3.37 4.18
N SER A 358 14.28 2.73 3.05
CA SER A 358 14.43 3.36 1.72
C SER A 358 13.58 4.62 1.60
N THR A 359 12.30 4.57 2.05
CA THR A 359 11.43 5.75 2.05
C THR A 359 12.03 6.90 2.85
N THR A 360 12.58 6.62 4.03
CA THR A 360 13.22 7.65 4.88
C THR A 360 14.48 8.22 4.21
N LEU A 361 15.34 7.36 3.62
CA LEU A 361 16.52 7.82 2.90
C LEU A 361 16.16 8.67 1.66
N TYR A 362 15.22 8.21 0.84
CA TYR A 362 14.76 8.98 -0.32
C TYR A 362 14.12 10.32 0.08
N SER A 363 13.31 10.35 1.13
CA SER A 363 12.75 11.59 1.69
C SER A 363 13.85 12.52 2.21
N THR A 364 14.91 11.96 2.78
CA THR A 364 16.09 12.73 3.23
C THR A 364 16.85 13.32 2.06
N LEU A 365 17.17 12.50 1.04
CA LEU A 365 17.85 12.97 -0.17
C LEU A 365 17.05 14.06 -0.88
N ARG A 366 15.72 13.88 -0.99
CA ARG A 366 14.85 14.91 -1.56
C ARG A 366 14.91 16.23 -0.79
N LYS A 367 14.99 16.15 0.56
CA LYS A 367 15.13 17.36 1.39
C LYS A 367 16.48 18.05 1.22
N LEU A 368 17.55 17.29 0.97
CA LEU A 368 18.91 17.79 0.72
C LEU A 368 19.10 18.29 -0.72
N ALA A 369 18.32 17.76 -1.67
CA ALA A 369 18.46 18.06 -3.08
C ALA A 369 18.31 19.56 -3.37
N SER A 370 19.32 20.11 -4.02
CA SER A 370 19.34 21.47 -4.55
C SER A 370 20.27 21.53 -5.76
N THR A 371 20.24 22.63 -6.52
CA THR A 371 21.16 22.81 -7.65
C THR A 371 22.63 22.98 -7.24
N ALA A 372 22.89 23.16 -5.94
CA ALA A 372 24.23 23.35 -5.39
C ALA A 372 24.80 22.08 -4.73
N ILE A 373 24.04 20.97 -4.67
CA ILE A 373 24.43 19.74 -3.97
C ILE A 373 24.41 18.57 -4.95
N ASN A 374 25.56 17.91 -5.13
CA ASN A 374 25.68 16.71 -5.93
C ASN A 374 25.39 15.47 -5.09
N ILE A 375 24.22 14.85 -5.33
CA ILE A 375 23.78 13.63 -4.66
C ILE A 375 24.06 12.43 -5.57
N THR A 376 24.84 11.48 -5.06
CA THR A 376 25.11 10.21 -5.77
C THR A 376 24.64 9.02 -4.94
N THR A 377 23.92 8.09 -5.56
CA THR A 377 23.44 6.88 -4.89
C THR A 377 23.99 5.62 -5.53
N VAL A 378 24.17 4.58 -4.72
CA VAL A 378 24.50 3.23 -5.15
C VAL A 378 23.50 2.27 -4.54
N GLU A 379 22.80 1.50 -5.38
CA GLU A 379 21.63 0.72 -4.97
C GLU A 379 21.57 -0.66 -5.65
N ASP A 380 21.02 -1.64 -4.96
CA ASP A 380 20.83 -3.01 -5.45
C ASP A 380 19.39 -3.51 -5.21
N PRO A 381 18.52 -3.27 -6.18
CA PRO A 381 18.58 -2.35 -7.32
C PRO A 381 18.07 -0.94 -6.93
N ILE A 382 18.14 0.04 -7.86
CA ILE A 382 17.50 1.36 -7.67
C ILE A 382 16.02 1.17 -7.42
N GLU A 383 15.51 1.66 -6.26
CA GLU A 383 14.09 1.50 -5.89
C GLU A 383 13.18 2.42 -6.71
N MET A 384 13.60 3.66 -6.92
CA MET A 384 12.85 4.66 -7.68
C MET A 384 13.81 5.63 -8.36
N VAL A 385 13.59 5.92 -9.62
CA VAL A 385 14.38 6.92 -10.36
C VAL A 385 13.92 8.33 -9.97
N HIS A 386 14.90 9.21 -9.72
CA HIS A 386 14.66 10.61 -9.40
C HIS A 386 15.67 11.49 -10.15
N GLU A 387 15.17 12.49 -10.89
CA GLU A 387 16.01 13.35 -11.76
C GLU A 387 17.06 14.18 -11.00
N GLY A 388 16.83 14.44 -9.72
CA GLY A 388 17.77 15.18 -8.87
C GLY A 388 18.92 14.36 -8.29
N PHE A 389 19.04 13.08 -8.60
CA PHE A 389 20.08 12.18 -8.06
C PHE A 389 20.85 11.47 -9.18
N ASN A 390 22.15 11.31 -8.99
CA ASN A 390 22.99 10.46 -9.82
C ASN A 390 22.93 9.01 -9.28
N GLN A 391 22.04 8.19 -9.82
CA GLN A 391 21.74 6.86 -9.28
C GLN A 391 22.46 5.75 -10.04
N ILE A 392 23.20 4.92 -9.33
CA ILE A 392 23.99 3.82 -9.89
C ILE A 392 23.41 2.51 -9.38
N ALA A 393 23.03 1.63 -10.30
CA ALA A 393 22.60 0.28 -9.98
C ALA A 393 23.83 -0.66 -9.87
N VAL A 394 23.88 -1.47 -8.83
CA VAL A 394 24.84 -2.56 -8.69
C VAL A 394 24.62 -3.57 -9.82
N GLN A 395 25.69 -3.98 -10.49
CA GLN A 395 25.71 -4.94 -11.58
C GLN A 395 26.93 -5.86 -11.45
N PRO A 396 26.89 -6.93 -10.64
CA PRO A 396 28.03 -7.78 -10.36
C PRO A 396 28.62 -8.45 -11.62
N GLN A 397 27.77 -8.69 -12.62
CA GLN A 397 28.14 -9.32 -13.88
C GLN A 397 29.18 -8.51 -14.68
N VAL A 398 29.19 -7.18 -14.51
CA VAL A 398 30.15 -6.26 -15.13
C VAL A 398 31.12 -5.65 -14.11
N GLY A 399 31.20 -6.22 -12.90
CA GLY A 399 32.13 -5.80 -11.85
C GLY A 399 31.70 -4.54 -11.07
N ILE A 400 30.45 -4.08 -11.23
CA ILE A 400 29.90 -2.96 -10.45
C ILE A 400 29.29 -3.52 -9.16
N THR A 401 30.08 -3.49 -8.08
CA THR A 401 29.64 -3.83 -6.71
C THR A 401 29.57 -2.56 -5.87
N PHE A 402 28.98 -2.63 -4.67
CA PHE A 402 29.01 -1.51 -3.73
C PHE A 402 30.44 -1.02 -3.44
N GLY A 403 31.38 -1.92 -3.14
CA GLY A 403 32.75 -1.58 -2.84
C GLY A 403 33.52 -0.98 -4.02
N THR A 404 33.42 -1.58 -5.21
CA THR A 404 34.17 -1.13 -6.38
C THR A 404 33.71 0.24 -6.88
N ILE A 405 32.42 0.50 -6.88
CA ILE A 405 31.87 1.74 -7.44
C ILE A 405 32.09 2.95 -6.51
N LEU A 406 32.12 2.75 -5.18
CA LEU A 406 32.34 3.83 -4.22
C LEU A 406 33.68 4.54 -4.45
N ARG A 407 34.76 3.80 -4.79
CA ARG A 407 36.04 4.40 -5.15
C ARG A 407 35.96 5.31 -6.39
N ASN A 408 35.05 5.00 -7.31
CA ASN A 408 34.82 5.82 -8.50
C ASN A 408 33.96 7.04 -8.17
N ILE A 409 32.95 6.89 -7.32
CA ILE A 409 32.05 7.97 -6.90
C ILE A 409 32.84 9.11 -6.25
N LEU A 410 33.84 8.82 -5.42
CA LEU A 410 34.69 9.84 -4.78
C LEU A 410 35.44 10.74 -5.78
N ARG A 411 35.50 10.37 -7.07
CA ARG A 411 36.07 11.19 -8.15
C ARG A 411 35.01 11.92 -8.98
N GLN A 412 33.76 11.82 -8.60
CA GLN A 412 32.62 12.46 -9.28
C GLN A 412 32.12 13.71 -8.55
N ASP A 413 32.95 14.24 -7.62
CA ASP A 413 32.65 15.44 -6.83
C ASP A 413 31.28 15.37 -6.12
N PRO A 414 31.00 14.31 -5.36
CA PRO A 414 29.75 14.20 -4.62
C PRO A 414 29.81 15.00 -3.32
N ASP A 415 28.70 15.63 -2.93
CA ASP A 415 28.53 16.19 -1.58
C ASP A 415 27.88 15.15 -0.65
N VAL A 416 26.89 14.42 -1.18
CA VAL A 416 26.13 13.41 -0.46
C VAL A 416 26.17 12.08 -1.19
N ILE A 417 26.53 11.04 -0.48
CA ILE A 417 26.58 9.66 -1.01
C ILE A 417 25.56 8.81 -0.26
N MET A 418 24.64 8.17 -0.98
CA MET A 418 23.76 7.16 -0.40
C MET A 418 24.15 5.77 -0.86
N ILE A 419 24.42 4.88 0.08
CA ILE A 419 24.71 3.47 -0.13
C ILE A 419 23.49 2.68 0.31
N GLY A 420 22.88 1.94 -0.60
CA GLY A 420 21.64 1.20 -0.34
C GLY A 420 21.74 0.38 0.96
N GLU A 421 22.84 -0.34 1.14
CA GLU A 421 23.12 -1.09 2.38
C GLU A 421 24.62 -1.40 2.54
N MET A 422 25.06 -1.57 3.79
CA MET A 422 26.40 -2.05 4.14
C MET A 422 26.32 -3.52 4.56
N ARG A 423 26.79 -4.43 3.70
CA ARG A 423 26.77 -5.88 3.98
C ARG A 423 28.13 -6.45 4.35
N ASP A 424 29.20 -5.84 3.89
CA ASP A 424 30.56 -6.34 3.96
C ASP A 424 31.56 -5.25 4.37
N LEU A 425 32.75 -5.69 4.74
CA LEU A 425 33.86 -4.84 5.18
C LEU A 425 34.28 -3.84 4.10
N GLU A 426 34.42 -4.29 2.83
CA GLU A 426 34.88 -3.42 1.74
C GLU A 426 33.97 -2.21 1.55
N THR A 427 32.64 -2.44 1.58
CA THR A 427 31.63 -1.37 1.47
C THR A 427 31.71 -0.43 2.66
N ALA A 428 31.85 -0.96 3.88
CA ALA A 428 31.92 -0.16 5.10
C ALA A 428 33.22 0.65 5.20
N GLU A 429 34.36 0.11 4.80
CA GLU A 429 35.64 0.84 4.72
C GLU A 429 35.59 1.99 3.73
N ASN A 430 35.07 1.75 2.51
CA ASN A 430 34.94 2.81 1.50
C ASN A 430 33.95 3.90 1.94
N ALA A 431 32.86 3.55 2.64
CA ALA A 431 31.93 4.50 3.25
C ALA A 431 32.62 5.37 4.31
N ALA A 432 33.41 4.74 5.19
CA ALA A 432 34.17 5.46 6.21
C ALA A 432 35.23 6.37 5.58
N GLN A 433 35.92 5.93 4.55
CA GLN A 433 36.86 6.75 3.80
C GLN A 433 36.18 7.97 3.16
N ALA A 434 35.00 7.78 2.55
CA ALA A 434 34.19 8.87 2.02
C ALA A 434 33.87 9.91 3.11
N ALA A 435 33.42 9.46 4.28
CA ALA A 435 33.12 10.33 5.40
C ALA A 435 34.35 11.09 5.92
N MET A 436 35.51 10.41 6.01
CA MET A 436 36.76 11.06 6.42
C MET A 436 37.28 12.08 5.41
N THR A 437 36.93 11.92 4.14
CA THR A 437 37.33 12.85 3.07
C THR A 437 36.34 14.00 2.84
N GLY A 438 35.33 14.15 3.72
CA GLY A 438 34.48 15.33 3.73
C GLY A 438 33.09 15.15 3.16
N HIS A 439 32.63 13.89 2.93
CA HIS A 439 31.31 13.62 2.33
C HIS A 439 30.30 13.18 3.39
N LEU A 440 29.04 13.57 3.20
CA LEU A 440 27.93 13.05 4.01
C LEU A 440 27.47 11.71 3.40
N VAL A 441 27.59 10.64 4.19
CA VAL A 441 27.25 9.29 3.76
C VAL A 441 25.97 8.82 4.47
N LEU A 442 24.98 8.42 3.71
CA LEU A 442 23.75 7.81 4.19
C LEU A 442 23.75 6.33 3.83
N SER A 443 23.43 5.43 4.76
CA SER A 443 23.34 4.01 4.45
C SER A 443 22.36 3.26 5.36
N THR A 444 22.12 1.97 5.03
CA THR A 444 21.27 1.11 5.85
C THR A 444 22.02 -0.10 6.40
N LEU A 445 21.52 -0.59 7.54
CA LEU A 445 21.91 -1.86 8.13
C LEU A 445 20.66 -2.70 8.48
N HIS A 446 20.82 -4.00 8.49
CA HIS A 446 19.79 -4.94 8.93
C HIS A 446 20.00 -5.37 10.38
N THR A 447 19.88 -4.42 11.31
CA THR A 447 19.86 -4.69 12.75
C THR A 447 18.48 -4.38 13.34
N ASN A 448 18.16 -4.93 14.50
CA ASN A 448 16.85 -4.79 15.12
C ASN A 448 16.64 -3.47 15.84
N ASP A 449 17.71 -2.83 16.29
CA ASP A 449 17.76 -1.58 17.03
C ASP A 449 18.99 -0.76 16.66
N ALA A 450 19.04 0.49 17.14
CA ALA A 450 20.10 1.44 16.80
C ALA A 450 21.44 1.12 17.50
N ALA A 451 21.42 0.60 18.73
CA ALA A 451 22.65 0.25 19.44
C ALA A 451 23.38 -0.91 18.78
N SER A 452 22.63 -1.95 18.35
CA SER A 452 23.16 -3.09 17.62
C SER A 452 23.79 -2.71 16.26
N ALA A 453 23.43 -1.57 15.69
CA ALA A 453 24.05 -1.12 14.46
C ALA A 453 25.51 -0.68 14.67
N ILE A 454 25.84 -0.14 15.83
CA ILE A 454 27.22 0.25 16.19
C ILE A 454 28.10 -0.99 16.33
N THR A 455 27.64 -2.00 17.08
CA THR A 455 28.40 -3.26 17.22
C THR A 455 28.45 -4.02 15.90
N ARG A 456 27.43 -3.91 15.04
CA ARG A 456 27.45 -4.51 13.71
C ARG A 456 28.57 -3.96 12.82
N LEU A 457 28.90 -2.67 12.91
CA LEU A 457 30.07 -2.11 12.22
C LEU A 457 31.38 -2.73 12.71
N LEU A 458 31.50 -2.96 14.03
CA LEU A 458 32.65 -3.65 14.61
C LEU A 458 32.74 -5.10 14.12
N ASP A 459 31.61 -5.83 14.09
CA ASP A 459 31.50 -7.20 13.57
C ASP A 459 31.87 -7.29 12.08
N LEU A 460 31.59 -6.25 11.30
CA LEU A 460 32.02 -6.16 9.91
C LEU A 460 33.54 -5.98 9.78
N GLY A 461 34.24 -5.66 10.87
CA GLY A 461 35.68 -5.49 10.92
C GLY A 461 36.15 -4.04 10.88
N ILE A 462 35.25 -3.05 10.98
CA ILE A 462 35.65 -1.64 11.03
C ILE A 462 36.31 -1.34 12.39
N PRO A 463 37.55 -0.83 12.41
CA PRO A 463 38.20 -0.46 13.65
C PRO A 463 37.44 0.58 14.46
N PRO A 464 37.39 0.46 15.82
CA PRO A 464 36.65 1.40 16.67
C PRO A 464 36.97 2.87 16.40
N TYR A 465 38.25 3.22 16.22
CA TYR A 465 38.68 4.60 15.99
C TYR A 465 38.12 5.21 14.69
N ILE A 466 37.86 4.39 13.67
CA ILE A 466 37.23 4.82 12.41
C ILE A 466 35.74 5.10 12.66
N ILE A 467 35.03 4.21 13.35
CA ILE A 467 33.63 4.43 13.73
C ILE A 467 33.52 5.71 14.56
N GLN A 468 34.40 5.89 15.56
CA GLN A 468 34.44 7.08 16.42
C GLN A 468 34.69 8.38 15.64
N ALA A 469 35.43 8.33 14.55
CA ALA A 469 35.77 9.48 13.72
C ALA A 469 34.68 9.82 12.69
N THR A 470 33.89 8.83 12.25
CA THR A 470 33.03 8.99 11.08
C THR A 470 31.53 8.93 11.39
N LEU A 471 31.11 8.19 12.42
CA LEU A 471 29.68 8.03 12.71
C LEU A 471 29.09 9.31 13.32
N VAL A 472 28.01 9.81 12.73
CA VAL A 472 27.22 10.96 13.21
C VAL A 472 26.08 10.49 14.10
N GLY A 473 25.37 9.47 13.68
CA GLY A 473 24.25 8.92 14.41
C GLY A 473 23.62 7.71 13.73
N VAL A 474 22.77 7.05 14.49
CA VAL A 474 22.06 5.85 14.05
C VAL A 474 20.57 6.02 14.33
N MET A 475 19.73 5.62 13.39
CA MET A 475 18.29 5.63 13.51
C MET A 475 17.72 4.23 13.30
N GLY A 476 17.18 3.63 14.35
CA GLY A 476 16.36 2.42 14.28
C GLY A 476 14.93 2.77 13.83
N GLN A 477 14.35 1.99 12.94
CA GLN A 477 13.04 2.25 12.37
C GLN A 477 12.18 1.01 12.21
N ARG A 478 10.89 1.12 12.57
CA ARG A 478 9.85 0.14 12.25
C ARG A 478 8.57 0.83 11.83
N LEU A 479 7.61 0.08 11.27
CA LEU A 479 6.30 0.61 10.86
C LEU A 479 5.20 -0.03 11.69
N VAL A 480 4.31 0.80 12.25
CA VAL A 480 3.03 0.39 12.85
C VAL A 480 1.88 0.77 11.93
N ARG A 481 0.79 0.00 11.97
CA ARG A 481 -0.43 0.34 11.23
C ARG A 481 -1.10 1.55 11.91
N LYS A 482 -1.56 2.50 11.10
CA LYS A 482 -2.29 3.67 11.57
C LYS A 482 -3.76 3.31 11.75
N ILE A 483 -4.38 3.72 12.87
CA ILE A 483 -5.82 3.59 13.06
C ILE A 483 -6.54 4.35 11.94
N CYS A 484 -7.58 3.76 11.41
CA CYS A 484 -8.38 4.37 10.35
C CYS A 484 -9.13 5.59 10.88
N ASP A 485 -8.85 6.77 10.34
CA ASP A 485 -9.46 8.03 10.77
C ASP A 485 -11.00 8.04 10.58
N TYR A 486 -11.54 7.23 9.67
CA TYR A 486 -12.98 7.14 9.38
C TYR A 486 -13.79 6.28 10.37
N CYS A 487 -13.15 5.44 11.15
CA CYS A 487 -13.83 4.56 12.11
C CYS A 487 -13.13 4.50 13.48
N LYS A 488 -12.26 5.45 13.73
CA LYS A 488 -11.59 5.62 15.00
C LYS A 488 -12.60 5.94 16.10
N GLU A 489 -12.56 5.18 17.17
CA GLU A 489 -13.41 5.38 18.35
C GLU A 489 -12.58 5.27 19.63
N PRO A 490 -12.93 6.00 20.69
CA PRO A 490 -12.24 5.91 21.95
C PRO A 490 -12.56 4.60 22.67
N GLN A 491 -11.59 4.06 23.37
CA GLN A 491 -11.69 2.88 24.23
C GLN A 491 -10.97 3.18 25.54
N ALA A 492 -11.69 3.11 26.65
CA ALA A 492 -11.09 3.23 27.96
C ALA A 492 -10.35 1.92 28.33
N MET A 493 -9.14 2.03 28.84
CA MET A 493 -8.35 0.91 29.34
C MET A 493 -7.58 1.34 30.57
N SER A 494 -7.53 0.51 31.61
CA SER A 494 -6.76 0.87 32.81
C SER A 494 -5.25 0.74 32.55
N GLY A 495 -4.46 1.62 33.16
CA GLY A 495 -3.00 1.55 33.09
C GLY A 495 -2.45 0.22 33.62
N GLU A 496 -3.13 -0.40 34.60
CA GLU A 496 -2.77 -1.73 35.13
C GLU A 496 -2.98 -2.83 34.07
N ALA A 497 -4.08 -2.76 33.31
CA ALA A 497 -4.32 -3.70 32.22
C ALA A 497 -3.25 -3.56 31.13
N LEU A 498 -2.86 -2.34 30.75
CA LEU A 498 -1.75 -2.11 29.82
C LEU A 498 -0.44 -2.67 30.34
N LYS A 499 -0.15 -2.43 31.61
CA LYS A 499 1.07 -2.94 32.25
C LYS A 499 1.09 -4.47 32.30
N SER A 500 -0.06 -5.13 32.55
CA SER A 500 -0.18 -6.59 32.50
C SER A 500 0.05 -7.16 31.10
N MET A 501 -0.24 -6.37 30.05
CA MET A 501 0.08 -6.69 28.66
C MET A 501 1.54 -6.39 28.29
N GLY A 502 2.33 -5.87 29.25
CA GLY A 502 3.71 -5.49 29.02
C GLY A 502 3.87 -4.07 28.44
N ILE A 503 2.85 -3.23 28.43
CA ILE A 503 2.92 -1.83 27.99
C ILE A 503 2.93 -0.92 29.22
N ASP A 504 4.12 -0.48 29.61
CA ASP A 504 4.23 0.50 30.70
C ASP A 504 4.07 1.92 30.13
N THR A 505 2.96 2.55 30.48
CA THR A 505 2.67 3.94 30.10
C THR A 505 3.14 4.95 31.16
N GLY A 506 3.49 4.48 32.37
CA GLY A 506 3.75 5.33 33.53
C GLY A 506 2.50 6.03 34.09
N ILE A 507 1.31 5.72 33.58
CA ILE A 507 0.05 6.34 33.98
C ILE A 507 -0.70 5.37 34.92
N THR A 508 -1.09 5.86 36.10
CA THR A 508 -1.97 5.15 37.01
C THR A 508 -3.40 5.61 36.80
N GLY A 509 -4.32 4.64 36.61
CA GLY A 509 -5.74 4.92 36.32
C GLY A 509 -6.15 4.64 34.88
N ASP A 510 -7.33 5.13 34.50
CA ASP A 510 -7.88 4.89 33.16
C ASP A 510 -7.24 5.81 32.11
N VAL A 511 -6.88 5.21 30.98
CA VAL A 511 -6.30 5.88 29.82
C VAL A 511 -7.28 5.76 28.67
N THR A 512 -7.55 6.86 27.98
CA THR A 512 -8.31 6.83 26.74
C THR A 512 -7.39 6.44 25.59
N LEU A 513 -7.54 5.24 25.10
CA LEU A 513 -6.93 4.75 23.87
C LEU A 513 -7.91 4.86 22.71
N TYR A 514 -7.47 4.49 21.54
CA TYR A 514 -8.31 4.48 20.36
C TYR A 514 -8.16 3.16 19.60
N GLN A 515 -9.27 2.75 18.97
CA GLN A 515 -9.29 1.59 18.07
C GLN A 515 -10.09 1.93 16.83
N GLY A 516 -9.86 1.19 15.75
CA GLY A 516 -10.70 1.26 14.58
C GLY A 516 -11.78 0.18 14.64
N ARG A 517 -13.06 0.59 14.73
CA ARG A 517 -14.20 -0.35 14.71
C ARG A 517 -14.23 -1.23 13.47
N GLY A 518 -13.56 -0.82 12.43
CA GLY A 518 -13.68 -1.40 11.11
C GLY A 518 -14.77 -0.71 10.30
N CYS A 519 -14.37 -0.10 9.23
CA CYS A 519 -15.28 0.52 8.27
C CYS A 519 -14.86 0.11 6.86
N VAL A 520 -15.58 0.60 5.93
CA VAL A 520 -15.38 0.38 4.53
C VAL A 520 -14.06 0.93 4.00
N LYS A 521 -13.67 2.12 4.43
CA LYS A 521 -12.41 2.74 3.98
C LYS A 521 -11.19 1.90 4.38
N CYS A 522 -11.26 1.26 5.54
CA CYS A 522 -10.23 0.34 6.04
C CYS A 522 -10.54 -1.14 5.80
N ARG A 523 -11.57 -1.47 5.01
CA ARG A 523 -11.98 -2.85 4.68
C ARG A 523 -12.29 -3.71 5.92
N GLY A 524 -12.85 -3.07 6.96
CA GLY A 524 -13.18 -3.73 8.22
C GLY A 524 -11.97 -4.06 9.10
N THR A 525 -10.74 -3.70 8.68
CA THR A 525 -9.53 -3.99 9.46
C THR A 525 -9.33 -3.07 10.66
N GLY A 526 -9.97 -1.91 10.67
CA GLY A 526 -9.72 -0.85 11.65
C GLY A 526 -8.47 -0.02 11.38
N TYR A 527 -7.63 -0.40 10.39
CA TYR A 527 -6.36 0.28 10.07
C TYR A 527 -6.34 0.80 8.64
N MET A 528 -5.64 1.91 8.43
CA MET A 528 -5.46 2.49 7.10
C MET A 528 -4.11 3.20 7.01
N GLY A 529 -3.21 2.64 6.22
CA GLY A 529 -1.83 3.11 6.08
C GLY A 529 -0.93 2.74 7.26
N ARG A 530 0.30 3.20 7.21
CA ARG A 530 1.34 2.92 8.20
C ARG A 530 2.04 4.20 8.59
N ILE A 531 2.62 4.23 9.79
CA ILE A 531 3.44 5.32 10.30
C ILE A 531 4.70 4.73 10.92
N ALA A 532 5.82 5.39 10.76
CA ALA A 532 7.07 4.90 11.34
C ALA A 532 7.16 5.21 12.84
N ILE A 533 7.86 4.35 13.56
CA ILE A 533 8.38 4.57 14.90
C ILE A 533 9.89 4.61 14.80
N PHE A 534 10.50 5.47 15.60
CA PHE A 534 11.92 5.77 15.55
C PHE A 534 12.61 5.63 16.89
N GLU A 535 13.87 5.23 16.82
CA GLU A 535 14.84 5.21 17.90
C GLU A 535 16.12 5.86 17.36
N ILE A 536 16.54 6.99 17.93
CA ILE A 536 17.64 7.79 17.36
C ILE A 536 18.75 7.94 18.39
N ILE A 537 19.93 7.43 18.06
CA ILE A 537 21.18 7.59 18.80
C ILE A 537 22.00 8.71 18.15
N SER A 538 22.20 9.81 18.87
CA SER A 538 23.25 10.79 18.55
C SER A 538 24.59 10.22 18.99
N TYR A 539 25.58 10.23 18.10
CA TYR A 539 26.89 9.65 18.37
C TYR A 539 27.76 10.61 19.20
N THR A 540 27.42 10.73 20.49
CA THR A 540 28.04 11.61 21.46
C THR A 540 29.39 11.09 21.95
N GLU A 541 30.10 11.90 22.73
CA GLU A 541 31.34 11.49 23.40
C GLU A 541 31.12 10.31 24.36
N GLY A 542 29.94 10.26 25.06
CA GLY A 542 29.58 9.13 25.91
C GLY A 542 29.48 7.81 25.15
N ILE A 543 28.80 7.82 23.99
CA ILE A 543 28.69 6.63 23.10
C ILE A 543 30.03 6.28 22.47
N ARG A 544 30.84 7.28 22.05
CA ARG A 544 32.19 7.06 21.51
C ARG A 544 33.08 6.27 22.46
N ARG A 545 33.09 6.61 23.74
CA ARG A 545 33.89 5.90 24.74
C ARG A 545 33.51 4.45 24.94
N LEU A 546 32.25 4.11 24.73
CA LEU A 546 31.74 2.74 24.76
C LEU A 546 31.97 1.96 23.48
N THR A 547 32.31 2.65 22.38
CA THR A 547 32.61 2.00 21.06
C THR A 547 34.05 1.51 21.07
N THR A 548 34.28 0.37 21.68
CA THR A 548 35.56 -0.34 21.76
C THR A 548 35.48 -1.67 21.01
N ALA A 549 36.59 -2.39 20.88
CA ALA A 549 36.61 -3.71 20.25
C ALA A 549 35.65 -4.71 20.94
N ASP A 550 35.49 -4.58 22.26
CA ASP A 550 34.63 -5.43 23.09
C ASP A 550 33.36 -4.65 23.51
N ALA A 551 32.79 -3.83 22.61
CA ALA A 551 31.65 -2.97 22.91
C ALA A 551 30.42 -3.79 23.31
N ASP A 552 29.81 -3.43 24.45
CA ASP A 552 28.56 -4.02 24.92
C ASP A 552 27.35 -3.23 24.40
N VAL A 553 26.49 -3.92 23.66
CA VAL A 553 25.23 -3.35 23.12
C VAL A 553 24.34 -2.79 24.25
N VAL A 554 24.27 -3.48 25.40
CA VAL A 554 23.43 -3.06 26.53
C VAL A 554 23.95 -1.76 27.10
N ALA A 555 25.25 -1.66 27.34
CA ALA A 555 25.87 -0.44 27.87
C ALA A 555 25.70 0.75 26.90
N ILE A 556 25.81 0.53 25.59
CA ILE A 556 25.55 1.56 24.57
C ILE A 556 24.09 2.00 24.62
N LYS A 557 23.14 1.06 24.71
CA LYS A 557 21.70 1.34 24.76
C LYS A 557 21.33 2.12 26.03
N GLU A 558 21.81 1.69 27.19
CA GLU A 558 21.59 2.38 28.46
C GLU A 558 22.12 3.81 28.39
N LYS A 559 23.36 3.99 27.91
CA LYS A 559 23.95 5.32 27.75
C LYS A 559 23.16 6.20 26.79
N ALA A 560 22.70 5.66 25.68
CA ALA A 560 21.86 6.39 24.72
C ALA A 560 20.52 6.84 25.36
N ILE A 561 19.91 5.99 26.21
CA ILE A 561 18.68 6.33 26.94
C ILE A 561 18.96 7.44 27.96
N GLU A 562 20.07 7.36 28.71
CA GLU A 562 20.51 8.44 29.64
C GLU A 562 20.67 9.78 28.89
N GLU A 563 21.15 9.74 27.67
CA GLU A 563 21.34 10.92 26.80
C GLU A 563 20.07 11.31 26.03
N GLY A 564 18.93 10.75 26.41
CA GLY A 564 17.60 11.12 25.93
C GLY A 564 17.15 10.39 24.67
N MET A 565 17.70 9.21 24.33
CA MET A 565 17.14 8.36 23.28
C MET A 565 15.78 7.85 23.71
N VAL A 566 14.79 8.02 22.84
CA VAL A 566 13.48 7.37 22.98
C VAL A 566 13.56 6.02 22.27
N THR A 567 13.28 4.92 22.98
CA THR A 567 13.30 3.57 22.38
C THR A 567 12.14 3.38 21.41
N LEU A 568 12.27 2.44 20.46
CA LEU A 568 11.19 2.08 19.51
C LEU A 568 9.87 1.80 20.25
N ARG A 569 9.94 1.09 21.39
CA ARG A 569 8.75 0.78 22.19
C ARG A 569 8.13 2.03 22.79
N LYS A 570 8.94 2.92 23.36
CA LYS A 570 8.45 4.17 23.96
C LYS A 570 7.81 5.08 22.90
N ASP A 571 8.42 5.20 21.72
CA ASP A 571 7.83 5.97 20.60
C ASP A 571 6.51 5.34 20.10
N ALA A 572 6.43 4.00 20.02
CA ALA A 572 5.19 3.31 19.69
C ALA A 572 4.10 3.56 20.74
N VAL A 573 4.45 3.54 22.04
CA VAL A 573 3.52 3.86 23.14
C VAL A 573 3.05 5.31 23.06
N ASN A 574 3.92 6.25 22.77
CA ASN A 574 3.55 7.66 22.58
C ASN A 574 2.55 7.82 21.43
N LYS A 575 2.77 7.13 20.32
CA LYS A 575 1.83 7.12 19.18
C LYS A 575 0.51 6.42 19.50
N MET A 576 0.51 5.40 20.33
CA MET A 576 -0.70 4.76 20.84
C MET A 576 -1.50 5.74 21.73
N LEU A 577 -0.86 6.41 22.66
CA LEU A 577 -1.49 7.40 23.54
C LEU A 577 -2.07 8.59 22.77
N SER A 578 -1.40 9.00 21.69
CA SER A 578 -1.93 10.03 20.77
C SER A 578 -3.05 9.52 19.83
N GLY A 579 -3.37 8.23 19.91
CA GLY A 579 -4.42 7.61 19.10
C GLY A 579 -4.04 7.40 17.65
N MET A 580 -2.75 7.30 17.31
CA MET A 580 -2.30 7.01 15.94
C MET A 580 -2.30 5.51 15.65
N THR A 581 -2.03 4.67 16.67
CA THR A 581 -1.98 3.21 16.56
C THR A 581 -2.62 2.56 17.79
N THR A 582 -2.66 1.23 17.83
CA THR A 582 -3.29 0.45 18.91
C THR A 582 -2.25 -0.23 19.79
N ALA A 583 -2.69 -0.68 20.98
CA ALA A 583 -1.86 -1.49 21.89
C ALA A 583 -1.41 -2.81 21.23
N GLU A 584 -2.28 -3.44 20.43
CA GLU A 584 -1.96 -4.65 19.67
C GLU A 584 -0.79 -4.42 18.70
N GLU A 585 -0.78 -3.30 17.99
CA GLU A 585 0.30 -2.94 17.06
C GLU A 585 1.61 -2.64 17.79
N VAL A 586 1.54 -1.96 18.94
CA VAL A 586 2.72 -1.73 19.79
C VAL A 586 3.36 -3.07 20.15
N LEU A 587 2.59 -4.00 20.69
CA LEU A 587 3.08 -5.32 21.06
C LEU A 587 3.63 -6.09 19.86
N ARG A 588 2.87 -6.14 18.76
CA ARG A 588 3.26 -6.87 17.54
C ARG A 588 4.59 -6.42 16.98
N VAL A 589 4.85 -5.10 16.97
CA VAL A 589 6.00 -4.53 16.27
C VAL A 589 7.21 -4.40 17.17
N THR A 590 7.01 -4.21 18.48
CA THR A 590 8.12 -4.01 19.45
C THR A 590 8.43 -5.25 20.28
N TRP A 591 7.90 -6.41 19.93
CA TRP A 591 8.24 -7.67 20.59
C TRP A 591 9.73 -7.97 20.43
N GLY A 592 10.43 -8.18 21.54
CA GLY A 592 11.87 -8.50 21.54
C GLY A 592 12.80 -7.32 21.22
N THR A 593 12.37 -6.07 21.41
CA THR A 593 13.21 -4.86 21.25
C THR A 593 13.60 -4.21 22.59
N ASP A 594 13.16 -4.77 23.70
CA ASP A 594 13.50 -4.26 25.06
C ASP A 594 14.79 -4.85 25.55
#